data_45be73e41c8a8a41cdee29284ea2f649
#
_entry.id   45be73e41c8a8a41cdee29284ea2f649
#
_cell.length_a   1.000
_cell.length_b   1.000
_cell.length_c   1.000
_cell.angle_alpha   90.00
_cell.angle_beta   90.00
_cell.angle_gamma   90.00
#
_symmetry.space_group_name_H-M   'P 1'
#
loop_
_entity.id
_entity.type
_entity.pdbx_description
1 polymer ?
#
loop_
_entity_poly.entity_id
_entity_poly.type
_entity_poly.pdbx_seq_one_letter_code
_entity_poly.pdbx_strand_id
1 'polypeptide(L)'
;MKKHLHIICLDTPWPADYGGAIDMMNRIMTMKKADVAIHLHYFSYNERGVPTELNQYCESLHVYKRKKKQNAVFSKLPYIVSSRINDELIKNLQKDNYPILLEGLHCTGILPYLNLKERKVVVRMHNEESTYYKELGEAESAFLKKMYFLRESKLIKKYNHQLPNECVYACVSTKDIEQLKEYYKLENVIAIPTFPSWQKVTSDEGLGTICLYHGNLSVSENEEAAIWLLKNVFSKIEKPFVIAGKNPSARLQKMAHKYPHTCFVANPT
;
A
#
# COMPACT_ATOMS: atom_id res chain seq x y z
N MET A 1 11.61 30.20 5.98
CA MET A 1 11.23 29.24 7.03
C MET A 1 11.14 27.84 6.44
N LYS A 2 11.69 26.85 7.12
CA LYS A 2 11.61 25.43 6.72
C LYS A 2 10.16 24.97 6.76
N LYS A 3 9.71 24.27 5.73
CA LYS A 3 8.33 23.73 5.67
C LYS A 3 8.26 22.46 6.49
N HIS A 4 7.29 22.37 7.40
CA HIS A 4 7.05 21.19 8.23
C HIS A 4 5.90 20.36 7.67
N LEU A 5 5.99 19.02 7.80
CA LEU A 5 4.96 18.08 7.36
C LEU A 5 4.92 16.86 8.27
N HIS A 6 3.74 16.49 8.76
CA HIS A 6 3.52 15.17 9.34
C HIS A 6 3.23 14.15 8.25
N ILE A 7 3.92 13.03 8.26
CA ILE A 7 3.64 11.88 7.40
C ILE A 7 3.24 10.71 8.29
N ILE A 8 2.03 10.18 8.09
CA ILE A 8 1.50 9.05 8.86
C ILE A 8 1.43 7.82 7.96
N CYS A 9 2.39 6.90 8.15
CA CYS A 9 2.48 5.68 7.36
C CYS A 9 1.63 4.55 7.96
N LEU A 10 0.94 3.83 7.09
CA LEU A 10 0.09 2.70 7.45
C LEU A 10 0.86 1.50 8.04
N ASP A 11 2.15 1.41 7.72
CA ASP A 11 3.11 0.40 8.16
C ASP A 11 4.50 1.02 8.24
N THR A 12 5.48 0.27 8.76
CA THR A 12 6.89 0.65 8.75
C THR A 12 7.38 0.81 7.31
N PRO A 13 7.83 2.02 6.88
CA PRO A 13 8.24 2.25 5.48
C PRO A 13 9.60 1.63 5.14
N TRP A 14 10.36 1.14 6.11
CA TRP A 14 11.66 0.50 5.92
C TRP A 14 11.69 -0.92 6.53
N PRO A 15 12.37 -1.92 5.87
CA PRO A 15 12.94 -1.83 4.52
C PRO A 15 11.86 -1.66 3.45
N ALA A 16 12.21 -0.95 2.34
CA ALA A 16 11.31 -0.70 1.22
C ALA A 16 11.27 -1.93 0.28
N ASP A 17 10.63 -3.01 0.73
CA ASP A 17 10.69 -4.35 0.14
C ASP A 17 9.36 -4.84 -0.46
N TYR A 18 8.33 -3.98 -0.46
CA TYR A 18 7.06 -4.19 -1.18
C TYR A 18 6.51 -2.85 -1.69
N GLY A 19 5.62 -2.88 -2.69
CA GLY A 19 5.19 -1.69 -3.43
C GLY A 19 4.74 -0.51 -2.56
N GLY A 20 3.93 -0.75 -1.52
CA GLY A 20 3.50 0.31 -0.59
C GLY A 20 4.65 0.92 0.20
N ALA A 21 5.59 0.10 0.73
CA ALA A 21 6.76 0.60 1.46
C ALA A 21 7.70 1.37 0.53
N ILE A 22 7.88 0.90 -0.71
CA ILE A 22 8.68 1.58 -1.74
C ILE A 22 8.11 2.97 -2.05
N ASP A 23 6.80 3.08 -2.30
CA ASP A 23 6.16 4.37 -2.61
C ASP A 23 6.22 5.34 -1.42
N MET A 24 5.96 4.85 -0.19
CA MET A 24 6.10 5.65 1.04
C MET A 24 7.54 6.15 1.23
N MET A 25 8.53 5.26 1.11
CA MET A 25 9.93 5.61 1.34
C MET A 25 10.47 6.57 0.29
N ASN A 26 10.17 6.34 -0.99
CA ASN A 26 10.58 7.23 -2.08
C ASN A 26 10.00 8.64 -1.89
N ARG A 27 8.77 8.75 -1.41
CA ARG A 27 8.14 10.04 -1.09
C ARG A 27 8.83 10.74 0.06
N ILE A 28 9.12 10.01 1.16
CA ILE A 28 9.87 10.55 2.30
C ILE A 28 11.23 11.10 1.83
N MET A 29 11.99 10.30 1.07
CA MET A 29 13.28 10.72 0.52
C MET A 29 13.18 11.94 -0.40
N THR A 30 12.15 12.00 -1.25
CA THR A 30 11.92 13.11 -2.17
C THR A 30 11.60 14.41 -1.42
N MET A 31 10.71 14.33 -0.42
CA MET A 31 10.36 15.47 0.41
C MET A 31 11.54 15.97 1.26
N LYS A 32 12.37 15.06 1.76
CA LYS A 32 13.61 15.41 2.46
C LYS A 32 14.58 16.16 1.54
N LYS A 33 14.75 15.71 0.28
CA LYS A 33 15.55 16.41 -0.74
C LYS A 33 15.01 17.80 -1.07
N ALA A 34 13.69 18.01 -0.95
CA ALA A 34 13.02 19.29 -1.12
C ALA A 34 13.04 20.19 0.15
N ASP A 35 13.92 19.89 1.10
CA ASP A 35 14.11 20.60 2.37
C ASP A 35 12.84 20.70 3.25
N VAL A 36 11.99 19.65 3.22
CA VAL A 36 10.85 19.54 4.10
C VAL A 36 11.28 18.91 5.43
N ALA A 37 10.92 19.54 6.55
CA ALA A 37 11.06 18.99 7.89
C ALA A 37 9.95 17.94 8.14
N ILE A 38 10.31 16.67 8.07
CA ILE A 38 9.36 15.57 8.17
C ILE A 38 9.22 15.12 9.62
N HIS A 39 7.98 15.12 10.14
CA HIS A 39 7.60 14.47 11.38
C HIS A 39 6.96 13.14 11.02
N LEU A 40 7.75 12.04 11.12
CA LEU A 40 7.35 10.74 10.65
C LEU A 40 6.65 9.95 11.75
N HIS A 41 5.44 9.48 11.44
CA HIS A 41 4.64 8.60 12.28
C HIS A 41 4.36 7.31 11.52
N TYR A 42 4.52 6.15 12.15
CA TYR A 42 4.14 4.89 11.52
C TYR A 42 3.61 3.86 12.50
N PHE A 43 2.82 2.94 11.97
CA PHE A 43 2.31 1.81 12.75
C PHE A 43 3.19 0.59 12.51
N SER A 44 3.77 0.06 13.60
CA SER A 44 4.57 -1.16 13.53
C SER A 44 3.72 -2.39 13.83
N TYR A 45 3.83 -3.38 12.96
CA TYR A 45 3.34 -4.74 13.18
C TYR A 45 4.20 -5.73 12.37
N ASN A 46 4.03 -7.05 12.59
CA ASN A 46 4.75 -8.08 11.85
C ASN A 46 6.29 -8.00 11.93
N GLU A 47 6.84 -7.74 13.13
CA GLU A 47 8.28 -7.86 13.41
C GLU A 47 9.22 -6.96 12.57
N ARG A 48 8.70 -5.95 11.86
CA ARG A 48 9.53 -5.02 11.07
C ARG A 48 10.40 -4.09 11.93
N GLY A 49 10.21 -4.11 13.26
CA GLY A 49 11.03 -3.38 14.21
C GLY A 49 10.91 -1.86 14.11
N VAL A 50 11.92 -1.19 14.64
CA VAL A 50 12.11 0.27 14.58
C VAL A 50 13.44 0.52 13.86
N PRO A 51 13.40 0.70 12.53
CA PRO A 51 14.63 0.88 11.76
C PRO A 51 15.25 2.23 12.03
N THR A 52 16.53 2.22 12.43
CA THR A 52 17.34 3.43 12.72
C THR A 52 17.63 4.25 11.47
N GLU A 53 17.58 3.61 10.30
CA GLU A 53 17.78 4.23 8.99
C GLU A 53 16.78 5.36 8.69
N LEU A 54 15.61 5.32 9.31
CA LEU A 54 14.60 6.37 9.12
C LEU A 54 14.99 7.70 9.76
N ASN A 55 15.85 7.70 10.79
CA ASN A 55 16.24 8.91 11.50
C ASN A 55 16.92 9.95 10.60
N GLN A 56 17.65 9.54 9.56
CA GLN A 56 18.31 10.46 8.65
C GLN A 56 17.34 11.26 7.75
N TYR A 57 16.09 10.81 7.63
CA TYR A 57 15.09 11.41 6.75
C TYR A 57 14.08 12.30 7.46
N CYS A 58 13.99 12.25 8.76
CA CYS A 58 12.97 12.97 9.52
C CYS A 58 13.54 13.83 10.65
N GLU A 59 12.78 14.83 11.05
CA GLU A 59 13.05 15.71 12.20
C GLU A 59 12.63 15.04 13.50
N SER A 60 11.53 14.29 13.46
CA SER A 60 11.07 13.47 14.58
C SER A 60 10.47 12.15 14.08
N LEU A 61 10.60 11.09 14.89
CA LEU A 61 10.14 9.75 14.57
C LEU A 61 9.26 9.22 15.71
N HIS A 62 8.04 8.81 15.37
CA HIS A 62 7.07 8.28 16.31
C HIS A 62 6.53 6.93 15.84
N VAL A 63 6.57 5.93 16.72
CA VAL A 63 6.17 4.56 16.40
C VAL A 63 4.96 4.17 17.24
N TYR A 64 3.93 3.66 16.60
CA TYR A 64 2.70 3.24 17.26
C TYR A 64 2.44 1.76 17.01
N LYS A 65 1.88 1.08 18.01
CA LYS A 65 1.44 -0.31 17.85
C LYS A 65 0.07 -0.35 17.18
N ARG A 66 -0.06 -1.14 16.13
CA ARG A 66 -1.36 -1.43 15.54
C ARG A 66 -2.20 -2.27 16.51
N LYS A 67 -3.46 -1.87 16.73
CA LYS A 67 -4.39 -2.63 17.60
C LYS A 67 -4.67 -4.02 17.01
N LYS A 68 -4.58 -5.05 17.84
CA LYS A 68 -4.89 -6.43 17.43
C LYS A 68 -6.41 -6.62 17.22
N LYS A 69 -6.76 -7.66 16.45
CA LYS A 69 -8.09 -7.93 15.90
C LYS A 69 -9.15 -8.38 16.95
N GLN A 70 -8.93 -8.20 18.24
CA GLN A 70 -9.70 -8.84 19.30
C GLN A 70 -11.24 -8.60 19.27
N ASN A 71 -11.73 -7.51 18.63
CA ASN A 71 -13.15 -7.21 18.53
C ASN A 71 -13.58 -6.73 17.13
N ALA A 72 -12.87 -7.12 16.08
CA ALA A 72 -13.15 -6.64 14.71
C ALA A 72 -14.53 -7.08 14.19
N VAL A 73 -15.08 -8.18 14.71
CA VAL A 73 -16.37 -8.74 14.27
C VAL A 73 -17.54 -7.81 14.61
N PHE A 74 -17.45 -7.05 15.70
CA PHE A 74 -18.52 -6.13 16.15
C PHE A 74 -18.27 -4.66 15.77
N SER A 75 -17.11 -4.36 15.14
CA SER A 75 -16.79 -2.97 14.75
C SER A 75 -17.67 -2.50 13.60
N LYS A 76 -18.16 -1.27 13.69
CA LYS A 76 -18.84 -0.55 12.60
C LYS A 76 -17.84 0.08 11.63
N LEU A 77 -16.56 0.23 12.04
CA LEU A 77 -15.48 0.72 11.21
C LEU A 77 -14.69 -0.44 10.59
N PRO A 78 -14.13 -0.28 9.38
CA PRO A 78 -13.22 -1.25 8.81
C PRO A 78 -12.03 -1.51 9.74
N TYR A 79 -11.57 -2.74 9.83
CA TYR A 79 -10.43 -3.08 10.67
C TYR A 79 -9.14 -2.35 10.23
N ILE A 80 -8.96 -2.14 8.93
CA ILE A 80 -7.80 -1.41 8.40
C ILE A 80 -7.74 0.02 8.95
N VAL A 81 -8.87 0.66 9.22
CA VAL A 81 -8.97 2.01 9.78
C VAL A 81 -8.95 1.96 11.31
N SER A 82 -9.84 1.17 11.92
CA SER A 82 -10.03 1.15 13.38
C SER A 82 -8.78 0.69 14.14
N SER A 83 -7.98 -0.18 13.53
CA SER A 83 -6.74 -0.69 14.13
C SER A 83 -5.63 0.37 14.25
N ARG A 84 -5.78 1.52 13.59
CA ARG A 84 -4.80 2.61 13.57
C ARG A 84 -5.28 3.90 14.22
N ILE A 85 -6.44 3.90 14.88
CA ILE A 85 -6.84 5.00 15.76
C ILE A 85 -6.03 4.89 17.06
N ASN A 86 -5.18 5.89 17.33
CA ASN A 86 -4.25 5.89 18.44
C ASN A 86 -4.25 7.26 19.13
N ASP A 87 -4.45 7.26 20.46
CA ASP A 87 -4.60 8.50 21.24
C ASP A 87 -3.27 9.27 21.35
N GLU A 88 -2.14 8.58 21.38
CA GLU A 88 -0.82 9.21 21.41
C GLU A 88 -0.51 9.92 20.07
N LEU A 89 -0.85 9.27 18.93
CA LEU A 89 -0.76 9.91 17.61
C LEU A 89 -1.61 11.19 17.57
N ILE A 90 -2.87 11.10 18.02
CA ILE A 90 -3.78 12.25 18.04
C ILE A 90 -3.19 13.38 18.88
N LYS A 91 -2.72 13.09 20.10
CA LYS A 91 -2.06 14.08 20.98
C LYS A 91 -0.81 14.70 20.34
N ASN A 92 0.00 13.90 19.65
CA ASN A 92 1.20 14.41 18.97
C ASN A 92 0.82 15.36 17.83
N LEU A 93 -0.20 15.03 17.04
CA LEU A 93 -0.67 15.89 15.96
C LEU A 93 -1.36 17.19 16.46
N GLN A 94 -1.92 17.20 17.66
CA GLN A 94 -2.55 18.38 18.26
C GLN A 94 -1.56 19.39 18.86
N LYS A 95 -0.25 19.09 18.89
CA LYS A 95 0.78 20.01 19.40
C LYS A 95 1.07 21.20 18.48
N ASP A 96 0.69 21.09 17.22
CA ASP A 96 0.92 22.09 16.19
C ASP A 96 -0.20 22.06 15.14
N ASN A 97 -0.06 22.88 14.09
CA ASN A 97 -0.98 22.90 12.95
C ASN A 97 -0.28 22.63 11.59
N TYR A 98 0.82 21.87 11.60
CA TYR A 98 1.52 21.53 10.37
C TYR A 98 0.64 20.66 9.46
N PRO A 99 0.76 20.77 8.13
CA PRO A 99 0.07 19.91 7.20
C PRO A 99 0.30 18.43 7.48
N ILE A 100 -0.68 17.59 7.10
CA ILE A 100 -0.62 16.15 7.31
C ILE A 100 -0.74 15.43 5.98
N LEU A 101 0.11 14.44 5.75
CA LEU A 101 -0.01 13.42 4.71
C LEU A 101 -0.35 12.07 5.38
N LEU A 102 -1.51 11.53 5.06
CA LEU A 102 -1.94 10.20 5.48
C LEU A 102 -1.64 9.19 4.37
N GLU A 103 -0.80 8.22 4.65
CA GLU A 103 -0.47 7.14 3.72
C GLU A 103 -1.52 6.03 3.80
N GLY A 104 -2.48 6.11 2.89
CA GLY A 104 -3.60 5.18 2.75
C GLY A 104 -4.86 5.55 3.54
N LEU A 105 -5.97 5.00 3.08
CA LEU A 105 -7.26 5.01 3.79
C LEU A 105 -7.12 4.53 5.24
N HIS A 106 -6.18 3.64 5.46
CA HIS A 106 -5.86 3.02 6.74
C HIS A 106 -5.62 4.05 7.88
N CYS A 107 -5.06 5.21 7.54
CA CYS A 107 -4.69 6.24 8.51
C CYS A 107 -5.79 7.29 8.74
N THR A 108 -6.91 7.23 8.02
CA THR A 108 -7.96 8.25 8.07
C THR A 108 -8.82 8.24 9.33
N GLY A 109 -8.74 7.19 10.15
CA GLY A 109 -9.52 7.11 11.39
C GLY A 109 -9.27 8.20 12.42
N ILE A 110 -8.21 9.00 12.23
CA ILE A 110 -7.88 10.16 13.07
C ILE A 110 -8.54 11.46 12.60
N LEU A 111 -9.10 11.52 11.39
CA LEU A 111 -9.69 12.74 10.82
C LEU A 111 -10.75 13.40 11.72
N PRO A 112 -11.64 12.65 12.40
CA PRO A 112 -12.62 13.25 13.30
C PRO A 112 -12.04 14.00 14.50
N TYR A 113 -10.75 13.82 14.82
CA TYR A 113 -10.06 14.45 15.94
C TYR A 113 -9.22 15.66 15.52
N LEU A 114 -9.27 16.07 14.25
CA LEU A 114 -8.51 17.17 13.68
C LEU A 114 -9.43 18.30 13.26
N ASN A 115 -8.95 19.55 13.36
CA ASN A 115 -9.65 20.71 12.81
C ASN A 115 -9.35 20.85 11.31
N LEU A 116 -10.12 20.15 10.46
CA LEU A 116 -9.92 20.10 9.02
C LEU A 116 -10.18 21.44 8.31
N LYS A 117 -10.88 22.40 8.95
CA LYS A 117 -11.10 23.74 8.38
C LYS A 117 -9.82 24.60 8.38
N GLU A 118 -8.94 24.37 9.34
CA GLU A 118 -7.71 25.15 9.53
C GLU A 118 -6.46 24.37 9.14
N ARG A 119 -6.54 23.02 9.10
CA ARG A 119 -5.40 22.14 8.86
C ARG A 119 -5.47 21.46 7.50
N LYS A 120 -4.45 21.64 6.68
CA LYS A 120 -4.34 20.94 5.38
C LYS A 120 -4.03 19.47 5.59
N VAL A 121 -4.90 18.60 5.06
CA VAL A 121 -4.72 17.14 5.10
C VAL A 121 -4.81 16.56 3.69
N VAL A 122 -3.81 15.78 3.33
CA VAL A 122 -3.77 15.01 2.09
C VAL A 122 -3.85 13.53 2.45
N VAL A 123 -4.73 12.79 1.82
CA VAL A 123 -4.84 11.33 1.94
C VAL A 123 -4.33 10.70 0.66
N ARG A 124 -3.22 9.98 0.75
CA ARG A 124 -2.69 9.18 -0.36
C ARG A 124 -3.50 7.90 -0.50
N MET A 125 -4.23 7.77 -1.58
CA MET A 125 -5.01 6.56 -1.89
C MET A 125 -4.14 5.64 -2.74
N HIS A 126 -3.66 4.53 -2.14
CA HIS A 126 -2.85 3.55 -2.86
C HIS A 126 -3.71 2.68 -3.77
N ASN A 127 -4.92 2.33 -3.30
CA ASN A 127 -5.94 1.58 -4.04
C ASN A 127 -7.32 2.09 -3.62
N GLU A 128 -8.33 1.74 -4.38
CA GLU A 128 -9.70 1.75 -3.87
C GLU A 128 -9.91 0.45 -3.06
N GLU A 129 -9.73 0.56 -1.77
CA GLU A 129 -9.62 -0.56 -0.85
C GLU A 129 -10.90 -1.43 -0.78
N SER A 130 -12.09 -0.89 -1.06
CA SER A 130 -13.32 -1.69 -1.02
C SER A 130 -13.39 -2.69 -2.16
N THR A 131 -12.95 -2.28 -3.37
CA THR A 131 -12.83 -3.17 -4.53
C THR A 131 -11.72 -4.19 -4.32
N TYR A 132 -10.56 -3.76 -3.83
CA TYR A 132 -9.45 -4.65 -3.54
C TYR A 132 -9.83 -5.76 -2.54
N TYR A 133 -10.49 -5.41 -1.44
CA TYR A 133 -10.98 -6.40 -0.46
C TYR A 133 -12.09 -7.31 -1.01
N LYS A 134 -12.90 -6.81 -1.95
CA LYS A 134 -13.89 -7.63 -2.66
C LYS A 134 -13.19 -8.69 -3.51
N GLU A 135 -12.23 -8.28 -4.33
CA GLU A 135 -11.45 -9.17 -5.20
C GLU A 135 -10.67 -10.22 -4.40
N LEU A 136 -10.04 -9.82 -3.28
CA LEU A 136 -9.43 -10.77 -2.34
C LEU A 136 -10.44 -11.79 -1.81
N GLY A 137 -11.65 -11.35 -1.48
CA GLY A 137 -12.72 -12.24 -1.00
C GLY A 137 -13.22 -13.19 -2.09
N GLU A 138 -13.31 -12.73 -3.32
CA GLU A 138 -13.73 -13.56 -4.47
C GLU A 138 -12.69 -14.63 -4.82
N ALA A 139 -11.40 -14.29 -4.73
CA ALA A 139 -10.28 -15.19 -4.98
C ALA A 139 -9.97 -16.17 -3.83
N GLU A 140 -10.43 -15.89 -2.60
CA GLU A 140 -10.09 -16.68 -1.42
C GLU A 140 -10.90 -17.99 -1.37
N SER A 141 -10.21 -19.11 -1.19
CA SER A 141 -10.80 -20.44 -1.08
C SER A 141 -11.27 -20.80 0.34
N ALA A 142 -10.60 -20.25 1.37
CA ALA A 142 -10.94 -20.52 2.76
C ALA A 142 -12.19 -19.73 3.19
N PHE A 143 -13.29 -20.42 3.47
CA PHE A 143 -14.61 -19.84 3.73
C PHE A 143 -14.59 -18.70 4.77
N LEU A 144 -13.97 -18.88 5.92
CA LEU A 144 -13.91 -17.85 6.97
C LEU A 144 -13.13 -16.60 6.55
N LYS A 145 -12.03 -16.76 5.81
CA LYS A 145 -11.27 -15.64 5.26
C LYS A 145 -12.06 -14.91 4.18
N LYS A 146 -12.73 -15.65 3.29
CA LYS A 146 -13.62 -15.10 2.26
C LYS A 146 -14.70 -14.22 2.88
N MET A 147 -15.42 -14.75 3.89
CA MET A 147 -16.45 -13.99 4.61
C MET A 147 -15.88 -12.73 5.28
N TYR A 148 -14.67 -12.83 5.84
CA TYR A 148 -13.99 -11.68 6.43
C TYR A 148 -13.70 -10.60 5.37
N PHE A 149 -13.10 -10.95 4.25
CA PHE A 149 -12.77 -9.97 3.20
C PHE A 149 -14.02 -9.32 2.61
N LEU A 150 -15.07 -10.09 2.31
CA LEU A 150 -16.32 -9.56 1.79
C LEU A 150 -17.02 -8.63 2.78
N ARG A 151 -16.96 -8.94 4.09
CA ARG A 151 -17.47 -8.05 5.13
C ARG A 151 -16.65 -6.76 5.24
N GLU A 152 -15.32 -6.85 5.26
CA GLU A 152 -14.45 -5.67 5.29
C GLU A 152 -14.68 -4.79 4.05
N SER A 153 -14.80 -5.36 2.85
CA SER A 153 -15.14 -4.62 1.64
C SER A 153 -16.40 -3.76 1.82
N LYS A 154 -17.48 -4.36 2.37
CA LYS A 154 -18.74 -3.64 2.63
C LYS A 154 -18.56 -2.51 3.66
N LEU A 155 -17.77 -2.74 4.71
CA LEU A 155 -17.48 -1.74 5.73
C LEU A 155 -16.64 -0.59 5.16
N ILE A 156 -15.62 -0.90 4.33
CA ILE A 156 -14.78 0.09 3.66
C ILE A 156 -15.64 0.94 2.72
N LYS A 157 -16.48 0.30 1.91
CA LYS A 157 -17.41 1.00 1.02
C LYS A 157 -18.30 2.00 1.76
N LYS A 158 -18.89 1.57 2.89
CA LYS A 158 -19.69 2.45 3.75
C LYS A 158 -18.86 3.59 4.36
N TYR A 159 -17.63 3.29 4.76
CA TYR A 159 -16.72 4.27 5.37
C TYR A 159 -16.28 5.33 4.35
N ASN A 160 -16.01 4.95 3.10
CA ASN A 160 -15.63 5.88 2.04
C ASN A 160 -16.69 6.97 1.78
N HIS A 161 -17.99 6.66 1.94
CA HIS A 161 -19.06 7.66 1.87
C HIS A 161 -19.08 8.66 3.05
N GLN A 162 -18.28 8.43 4.08
CA GLN A 162 -18.19 9.31 5.26
C GLN A 162 -16.88 10.11 5.28
N LEU A 163 -16.05 9.96 4.25
CA LEU A 163 -14.79 10.72 4.14
C LEU A 163 -15.09 12.21 3.94
N PRO A 164 -14.38 13.12 4.65
CA PRO A 164 -14.63 14.56 4.60
C PRO A 164 -14.13 15.18 3.30
N ASN A 165 -14.90 16.13 2.74
CA ASN A 165 -14.52 16.90 1.54
C ASN A 165 -13.45 17.97 1.82
N GLU A 166 -13.14 18.26 3.06
CA GLU A 166 -12.06 19.17 3.45
C GLU A 166 -10.66 18.63 3.18
N CYS A 167 -10.54 17.32 3.00
CA CYS A 167 -9.27 16.67 2.66
C CYS A 167 -9.03 16.63 1.15
N VAL A 168 -7.76 16.59 0.75
CA VAL A 168 -7.36 16.28 -0.63
C VAL A 168 -7.06 14.78 -0.73
N TYR A 169 -7.65 14.10 -1.70
CA TYR A 169 -7.42 12.67 -1.97
C TYR A 169 -6.52 12.50 -3.18
N ALA A 170 -5.29 12.04 -2.95
CA ALA A 170 -4.27 11.86 -3.98
C ALA A 170 -4.21 10.39 -4.44
N CYS A 171 -4.76 10.08 -5.61
CA CYS A 171 -4.85 8.74 -6.18
C CYS A 171 -3.69 8.44 -7.13
N VAL A 172 -3.36 7.16 -7.27
CA VAL A 172 -2.34 6.67 -8.23
C VAL A 172 -2.89 6.40 -9.61
N SER A 173 -4.19 6.08 -9.73
CA SER A 173 -4.83 5.73 -11.00
C SER A 173 -6.01 6.63 -11.32
N THR A 174 -6.27 6.82 -12.62
CA THR A 174 -7.45 7.55 -13.11
C THR A 174 -8.75 6.84 -12.76
N LYS A 175 -8.77 5.51 -12.78
CA LYS A 175 -9.92 4.70 -12.38
C LYS A 175 -10.33 4.97 -10.93
N ASP A 176 -9.36 5.06 -10.01
CA ASP A 176 -9.65 5.36 -8.61
C ASP A 176 -10.19 6.79 -8.44
N ILE A 177 -9.69 7.75 -9.23
CA ILE A 177 -10.20 9.13 -9.25
C ILE A 177 -11.66 9.17 -9.65
N GLU A 178 -12.02 8.52 -10.76
CA GLU A 178 -13.40 8.42 -11.23
C GLU A 178 -14.30 7.81 -10.16
N GLN A 179 -13.89 6.72 -9.56
CA GLN A 179 -14.65 6.05 -8.51
C GLN A 179 -14.83 6.95 -7.26
N LEU A 180 -13.78 7.64 -6.81
CA LEU A 180 -13.89 8.55 -5.67
C LEU A 180 -14.80 9.75 -5.96
N LYS A 181 -14.70 10.34 -7.15
CA LYS A 181 -15.53 11.49 -7.54
C LYS A 181 -16.97 11.09 -7.82
N GLU A 182 -17.18 10.09 -8.67
CA GLU A 182 -18.52 9.77 -9.17
C GLU A 182 -19.33 8.94 -8.17
N TYR A 183 -18.69 7.97 -7.52
CA TYR A 183 -19.38 7.06 -6.63
C TYR A 183 -19.41 7.56 -5.18
N TYR A 184 -18.27 8.02 -4.62
CA TYR A 184 -18.22 8.51 -3.24
C TYR A 184 -18.46 10.01 -3.11
N LYS A 185 -18.57 10.75 -4.22
CA LYS A 185 -18.88 12.19 -4.27
C LYS A 185 -17.83 13.05 -3.55
N LEU A 186 -16.58 12.64 -3.60
CA LEU A 186 -15.47 13.43 -3.10
C LEU A 186 -15.06 14.48 -4.14
N GLU A 187 -14.96 15.74 -3.72
CA GLU A 187 -14.71 16.88 -4.62
C GLU A 187 -13.21 17.08 -4.88
N ASN A 188 -12.41 17.02 -3.82
CA ASN A 188 -10.97 17.30 -3.87
C ASN A 188 -10.13 16.06 -4.17
N VAL A 189 -10.27 15.50 -5.36
CA VAL A 189 -9.54 14.30 -5.79
C VAL A 189 -8.58 14.66 -6.93
N ILE A 190 -7.29 14.33 -6.78
CA ILE A 190 -6.21 14.62 -7.72
C ILE A 190 -5.42 13.37 -8.08
N ALA A 191 -4.77 13.41 -9.25
CA ALA A 191 -3.80 12.38 -9.67
C ALA A 191 -2.41 12.73 -9.16
N ILE A 192 -1.78 11.84 -8.42
CA ILE A 192 -0.35 11.89 -8.12
C ILE A 192 0.20 10.49 -8.40
N PRO A 193 1.07 10.30 -9.39
CA PRO A 193 1.64 8.99 -9.70
C PRO A 193 2.52 8.46 -8.56
N THR A 194 2.93 7.21 -8.65
CA THR A 194 3.93 6.63 -7.74
C THR A 194 5.27 7.33 -7.91
N PHE A 195 6.06 7.37 -6.84
CA PHE A 195 7.40 7.97 -6.83
C PHE A 195 8.44 6.88 -7.14
N PRO A 196 8.92 6.77 -8.39
CA PRO A 196 9.96 5.81 -8.70
C PRO A 196 11.31 6.25 -8.12
N SER A 197 12.13 5.27 -7.72
CA SER A 197 13.49 5.55 -7.27
C SER A 197 14.46 5.86 -8.43
N TRP A 198 14.10 5.49 -9.64
CA TRP A 198 14.90 5.68 -10.84
C TRP A 198 14.65 7.05 -11.47
N GLN A 199 15.71 7.72 -11.87
CA GLN A 199 15.64 9.02 -12.56
C GLN A 199 15.75 8.90 -14.08
N LYS A 200 16.19 7.75 -14.58
CA LYS A 200 16.36 7.48 -16.02
C LYS A 200 16.16 5.99 -16.31
N VAL A 201 15.75 5.71 -17.52
CA VAL A 201 15.73 4.36 -18.08
C VAL A 201 17.17 4.01 -18.50
N THR A 202 17.64 2.83 -18.11
CA THR A 202 18.98 2.33 -18.41
C THR A 202 18.99 1.03 -19.22
N SER A 203 17.79 0.56 -19.61
CA SER A 203 17.67 -0.61 -20.49
C SER A 203 18.02 -0.24 -21.92
N ASP A 204 18.72 -1.13 -22.62
CA ASP A 204 18.98 -1.03 -24.04
C ASP A 204 17.73 -1.35 -24.85
N GLU A 205 17.58 -0.70 -26.01
CA GLU A 205 16.55 -1.07 -26.98
C GLU A 205 16.91 -2.38 -27.69
N GLY A 206 15.92 -3.23 -27.94
CA GLY A 206 16.12 -4.47 -28.66
C GLY A 206 15.18 -5.60 -28.26
N LEU A 207 15.42 -6.76 -28.87
CA LEU A 207 14.71 -7.99 -28.54
C LEU A 207 15.37 -8.67 -27.35
N GLY A 208 14.65 -8.76 -26.24
CA GLY A 208 15.08 -9.51 -25.07
C GLY A 208 15.21 -11.01 -25.34
N THR A 209 16.19 -11.65 -24.70
CA THR A 209 16.41 -13.11 -24.81
C THR A 209 15.51 -13.91 -23.87
N ILE A 210 14.98 -13.31 -22.80
CA ILE A 210 14.14 -13.93 -21.80
C ILE A 210 12.88 -13.11 -21.56
N CYS A 211 11.81 -13.79 -21.11
CA CYS A 211 10.63 -13.16 -20.53
C CYS A 211 10.75 -13.26 -19.01
N LEU A 212 10.56 -12.16 -18.28
CA LEU A 212 10.62 -12.12 -16.82
C LEU A 212 9.25 -11.80 -16.24
N TYR A 213 8.81 -12.61 -15.29
CA TYR A 213 7.75 -12.28 -14.35
C TYR A 213 8.33 -12.17 -12.95
N HIS A 214 8.08 -11.06 -12.24
CA HIS A 214 8.56 -10.90 -10.87
C HIS A 214 7.49 -10.33 -9.95
N GLY A 215 7.57 -10.69 -8.65
CA GLY A 215 6.63 -10.16 -7.65
C GLY A 215 6.75 -10.86 -6.30
N ASN A 216 5.93 -10.41 -5.35
CA ASN A 216 5.74 -11.15 -4.11
C ASN A 216 4.78 -12.32 -4.35
N LEU A 217 5.32 -13.52 -4.49
CA LEU A 217 4.57 -14.75 -4.85
C LEU A 217 3.79 -15.35 -3.67
N SER A 218 3.88 -14.77 -2.47
CA SER A 218 2.97 -15.10 -1.36
C SER A 218 1.60 -14.43 -1.49
N VAL A 219 1.48 -13.45 -2.38
CA VAL A 219 0.20 -12.80 -2.72
C VAL A 219 -0.51 -13.64 -3.77
N SER A 220 -1.74 -14.06 -3.49
CA SER A 220 -2.49 -14.99 -4.34
C SER A 220 -2.66 -14.50 -5.78
N GLU A 221 -2.89 -13.22 -5.99
CA GLU A 221 -3.01 -12.60 -7.31
C GLU A 221 -1.73 -12.76 -8.15
N ASN A 222 -0.57 -12.54 -7.53
CA ASN A 222 0.72 -12.69 -8.21
C ASN A 222 1.02 -14.16 -8.53
N GLU A 223 0.68 -15.08 -7.61
CA GLU A 223 0.82 -16.51 -7.84
C GLU A 223 -0.07 -16.99 -8.99
N GLU A 224 -1.36 -16.63 -8.96
CA GLU A 224 -2.31 -17.01 -10.01
C GLU A 224 -1.94 -16.42 -11.38
N ALA A 225 -1.43 -15.18 -11.41
CA ALA A 225 -0.92 -14.58 -12.64
C ALA A 225 0.27 -15.36 -13.21
N ALA A 226 1.23 -15.77 -12.38
CA ALA A 226 2.35 -16.61 -12.81
C ALA A 226 1.86 -17.98 -13.34
N ILE A 227 0.92 -18.62 -12.65
CA ILE A 227 0.31 -19.88 -13.09
C ILE A 227 -0.46 -19.70 -14.41
N TRP A 228 -1.17 -18.60 -14.56
CA TRP A 228 -1.88 -18.29 -15.79
C TRP A 228 -0.92 -18.12 -16.97
N LEU A 229 0.18 -17.40 -16.79
CA LEU A 229 1.22 -17.24 -17.80
C LEU A 229 1.81 -18.61 -18.22
N LEU A 230 2.16 -19.48 -17.27
CA LEU A 230 2.64 -20.83 -17.56
C LEU A 230 1.64 -21.62 -18.41
N LYS A 231 0.36 -21.64 -18.01
CA LYS A 231 -0.68 -22.45 -18.67
C LYS A 231 -1.12 -21.91 -20.02
N ASN A 232 -1.19 -20.61 -20.20
CA ASN A 232 -1.86 -20.00 -21.35
C ASN A 232 -0.89 -19.37 -22.37
N VAL A 233 0.32 -19.05 -21.95
CA VAL A 233 1.34 -18.41 -22.80
C VAL A 233 2.52 -19.38 -23.01
N PHE A 234 3.26 -19.67 -21.96
CA PHE A 234 4.52 -20.45 -22.04
C PHE A 234 4.32 -21.96 -22.23
N SER A 235 3.08 -22.44 -22.21
CA SER A 235 2.72 -23.77 -22.72
C SER A 235 2.66 -23.84 -24.26
N LYS A 236 2.64 -22.67 -24.95
CA LYS A 236 2.42 -22.57 -26.40
C LYS A 236 3.62 -21.98 -27.14
N ILE A 237 4.57 -21.40 -26.42
CA ILE A 237 5.77 -20.77 -27.01
C ILE A 237 7.03 -21.27 -26.30
N GLU A 238 8.08 -21.51 -27.09
CA GLU A 238 9.38 -21.98 -26.59
C GLU A 238 10.35 -20.82 -26.29
N LYS A 239 9.85 -19.80 -25.59
CA LYS A 239 10.69 -18.69 -25.15
C LYS A 239 11.14 -18.91 -23.70
N PRO A 240 12.41 -18.63 -23.38
CA PRO A 240 12.87 -18.72 -22.00
C PRO A 240 12.04 -17.81 -21.09
N PHE A 241 11.50 -18.39 -20.02
CA PHE A 241 10.66 -17.70 -19.07
C PHE A 241 11.25 -17.80 -17.67
N VAL A 242 11.43 -16.67 -17.01
CA VAL A 242 11.95 -16.60 -15.64
C VAL A 242 10.84 -16.11 -14.72
N ILE A 243 10.53 -16.89 -13.69
CA ILE A 243 9.66 -16.49 -12.59
C ILE A 243 10.55 -16.21 -11.38
N ALA A 244 10.58 -14.95 -10.90
CA ALA A 244 11.38 -14.55 -9.77
C ALA A 244 10.51 -13.91 -8.68
N GLY A 245 10.68 -14.30 -7.41
CA GLY A 245 9.90 -13.64 -6.36
C GLY A 245 10.04 -14.21 -4.96
N LYS A 246 9.47 -13.46 -4.01
CA LYS A 246 9.49 -13.80 -2.59
C LYS A 246 8.42 -14.84 -2.24
N ASN A 247 8.80 -15.77 -1.36
CA ASN A 247 7.91 -16.74 -0.71
C ASN A 247 6.97 -17.49 -1.66
N PRO A 248 7.50 -18.15 -2.71
CA PRO A 248 6.68 -18.92 -3.64
C PRO A 248 6.08 -20.16 -2.96
N SER A 249 4.85 -20.49 -3.32
CA SER A 249 4.21 -21.72 -2.86
C SER A 249 4.85 -22.97 -3.51
N ALA A 250 4.75 -24.11 -2.83
CA ALA A 250 5.14 -25.39 -3.42
C ALA A 250 4.32 -25.75 -4.67
N ARG A 251 3.07 -25.26 -4.76
CA ARG A 251 2.19 -25.41 -5.94
C ARG A 251 2.78 -24.74 -7.16
N LEU A 252 3.18 -23.47 -7.05
CA LEU A 252 3.77 -22.70 -8.15
C LEU A 252 5.11 -23.31 -8.59
N GLN A 253 5.97 -23.67 -7.65
CA GLN A 253 7.26 -24.31 -7.96
C GLN A 253 7.09 -25.62 -8.73
N LYS A 254 6.21 -26.51 -8.25
CA LYS A 254 5.89 -27.77 -8.95
C LYS A 254 5.27 -27.53 -10.33
N MET A 255 4.50 -26.46 -10.48
CA MET A 255 3.92 -26.09 -11.79
C MET A 255 5.02 -25.63 -12.75
N ALA A 256 5.90 -24.72 -12.31
CA ALA A 256 6.99 -24.19 -13.14
C ALA A 256 7.91 -25.30 -13.66
N HIS A 257 8.25 -26.30 -12.85
CA HIS A 257 9.06 -27.45 -13.25
C HIS A 257 8.45 -28.33 -14.35
N LYS A 258 7.17 -28.20 -14.66
CA LYS A 258 6.54 -28.92 -15.78
C LYS A 258 6.82 -28.30 -17.15
N TYR A 259 7.36 -27.08 -17.17
CA TYR A 259 7.63 -26.33 -18.38
C TYR A 259 9.15 -26.20 -18.58
N PRO A 260 9.75 -26.95 -19.55
CA PRO A 260 11.22 -27.05 -19.68
C PRO A 260 11.92 -25.73 -19.99
N HIS A 261 11.20 -24.73 -20.56
CA HIS A 261 11.74 -23.40 -20.85
C HIS A 261 11.60 -22.41 -19.68
N THR A 262 11.16 -22.89 -18.50
CA THR A 262 10.94 -22.03 -17.33
C THR A 262 12.06 -22.20 -16.31
N CYS A 263 12.70 -21.09 -15.97
CA CYS A 263 13.60 -20.97 -14.83
C CYS A 263 12.87 -20.34 -13.64
N PHE A 264 13.12 -20.83 -12.44
CA PHE A 264 12.49 -20.37 -11.22
C PHE A 264 13.52 -19.85 -10.22
N VAL A 265 13.40 -18.56 -9.82
CA VAL A 265 14.29 -17.91 -8.86
C VAL A 265 13.50 -17.55 -7.61
N ALA A 266 13.62 -18.38 -6.57
CA ALA A 266 12.95 -18.16 -5.31
C ALA A 266 13.76 -17.21 -4.42
N ASN A 267 13.08 -16.19 -3.86
CA ASN A 267 13.65 -15.23 -2.92
C ASN A 267 14.95 -14.55 -3.43
N PRO A 268 14.93 -13.94 -4.63
CA PRO A 268 16.09 -13.21 -5.13
C PRO A 268 16.50 -12.10 -4.15
N THR A 269 17.79 -11.91 -4.01
CA THR A 269 18.42 -10.85 -3.17
C THR A 269 18.37 -9.50 -3.85
#